data_823cae5b2dda3698ffcc745a70390762
#
_entry.id   823cae5b2dda3698ffcc745a70390762
#
_cell.length_a   1.000
_cell.length_b   1.000
_cell.length_c   1.000
_cell.angle_alpha   90.00
_cell.angle_beta   90.00
_cell.angle_gamma   90.00
#
_symmetry.space_group_name_H-M   'P 1'
#
loop_
_entity.id
_entity.type
_entity.pdbx_description
1 polymer ?
#
loop_
_entity_poly.entity_id
_entity_poly.type
_entity_poly.pdbx_seq_one_letter_code
_entity_poly.pdbx_strand_id
1 'polypeptide(L)'
;MDNSNKVSRRDFLKITGAAGAATILTAGCASDKGGNSATEVPKGRMTYRNLNGDRISLLGYGCMRWPMKGSSEGSNREIDQEMVNSLVDYAIEHGINYFDTAPTYLRGFSEDATGIALKRYPRDSYYIATKLSNFGDPSREGSMAMYRQSFIDLQTDYIDYYLLHSIGRNMEDFQKRYIDNGMLDFLIKEREAGRIRHLGWSFHGQQEVFDKVLAMHDDIHWDFVQIQLNYLDWGHATPGNVNAEYLYGELCKRNIPSIIMEPLLGGRLSNVPDRIAARLKEQDPQSSVASWAFRFAGSPDMVLTVLSGMTYMEHLQDNIRTYSPLVPLTDDDKAFLEETARQMHEYPTIPCNDCQYCMPCPYGIDIPGVLLHYNKCVNEGNLSVSSSDSNYRQARRAFLIGYDRSVPKLRRANHCIGCGQCNEHCPQSIDIPKEMQRIDQYVEKLKQGIL
;
A
#
# COMPACT_ATOMS: atom_id res chain seq x y z
N MET A 1 36.90 30.83 -38.83
CA MET A 1 37.41 31.04 -37.44
C MET A 1 36.21 30.99 -36.54
N ASP A 2 35.96 29.80 -36.02
CA ASP A 2 34.77 29.50 -35.24
C ASP A 2 35.22 29.26 -33.79
N ASN A 3 34.79 30.10 -32.88
CA ASN A 3 35.16 30.06 -31.47
C ASN A 3 33.93 29.70 -30.62
N SER A 4 33.66 28.42 -30.53
CA SER A 4 32.63 27.91 -29.59
C SER A 4 33.22 27.76 -28.19
N ASN A 5 32.93 28.73 -27.32
CA ASN A 5 33.23 28.65 -25.89
C ASN A 5 32.34 27.58 -25.20
N LYS A 6 32.91 26.43 -24.93
CA LYS A 6 32.33 25.42 -24.03
C LYS A 6 32.70 25.76 -22.59
N VAL A 7 31.73 26.25 -21.83
CA VAL A 7 31.87 26.43 -20.38
C VAL A 7 31.87 25.05 -19.70
N SER A 8 32.92 24.76 -18.93
CA SER A 8 33.08 23.48 -18.25
C SER A 8 32.21 23.45 -16.97
N ARG A 9 31.78 22.24 -16.55
CA ARG A 9 31.03 22.04 -15.31
C ARG A 9 31.74 22.59 -14.05
N ARG A 10 33.06 22.76 -14.10
CA ARG A 10 33.85 23.31 -13.00
C ARG A 10 33.75 24.86 -12.89
N ASP A 11 33.48 25.53 -14.00
CA ASP A 11 33.39 26.98 -14.05
C ASP A 11 32.00 27.48 -13.61
N PHE A 12 30.95 26.65 -13.79
CA PHE A 12 29.60 26.92 -13.30
C PHE A 12 29.52 26.95 -11.76
N LEU A 13 30.30 26.11 -11.07
CA LEU A 13 30.32 26.05 -9.59
C LEU A 13 31.13 27.19 -8.92
N LYS A 14 31.90 27.96 -9.67
CA LYS A 14 32.67 29.08 -9.12
C LYS A 14 31.93 30.44 -9.18
N ILE A 15 30.83 30.51 -9.89
CA ILE A 15 30.07 31.77 -10.04
C ILE A 15 29.01 31.99 -8.93
N THR A 16 28.73 30.98 -8.13
CA THR A 16 27.73 31.06 -7.05
C THR A 16 28.29 31.29 -5.63
N GLY A 17 29.57 31.62 -5.52
CA GLY A 17 30.26 31.75 -4.23
C GLY A 17 31.07 33.05 -4.09
N ALA A 18 30.47 34.22 -4.14
CA ALA A 18 31.04 35.46 -3.57
C ALA A 18 30.11 36.66 -3.70
N ALA A 19 29.40 37.02 -2.64
CA ALA A 19 28.99 38.40 -2.26
C ALA A 19 28.48 38.31 -0.82
N GLY A 20 29.15 38.70 0.12
CA GLY A 20 29.64 39.83 0.77
C GLY A 20 28.63 40.47 1.71
N ALA A 21 28.90 40.35 3.03
CA ALA A 21 28.13 40.99 4.10
C ALA A 21 28.08 42.53 3.97
N ALA A 22 26.91 43.12 4.17
CA ALA A 22 26.75 44.52 4.59
C ALA A 22 25.53 44.63 5.49
N THR A 23 25.78 44.96 6.74
CA THR A 23 24.84 45.29 7.80
C THR A 23 24.25 46.70 7.54
N ILE A 24 22.93 46.81 7.50
CA ILE A 24 22.25 48.10 7.78
C ILE A 24 21.02 47.83 8.65
N LEU A 25 21.09 48.37 9.88
CA LEU A 25 19.96 48.51 10.79
C LEU A 25 19.04 49.63 10.32
N THR A 26 17.75 49.36 10.10
CA THR A 26 16.68 50.33 10.31
C THR A 26 15.42 49.63 10.79
N ALA A 27 14.88 50.18 11.86
CA ALA A 27 13.63 49.77 12.50
C ALA A 27 12.40 50.19 11.69
N GLY A 28 11.35 49.37 11.76
CA GLY A 28 10.01 49.89 11.60
C GLY A 28 9.07 49.10 10.68
N CYS A 29 7.96 48.72 11.29
CA CYS A 29 6.67 48.30 10.71
C CYS A 29 6.50 46.80 10.37
N ALA A 30 5.78 46.16 11.27
CA ALA A 30 5.12 44.91 11.06
C ALA A 30 4.16 44.98 9.84
N SER A 31 4.43 44.19 8.84
CA SER A 31 3.45 43.71 7.89
C SER A 31 3.59 42.24 7.81
N ASP A 32 2.63 41.57 8.39
CA ASP A 32 2.39 40.13 8.33
C ASP A 32 2.24 39.73 6.85
N LYS A 33 3.32 39.29 6.24
CA LYS A 33 3.30 38.62 4.93
C LYS A 33 3.50 37.13 5.23
N GLY A 34 2.40 36.40 5.15
CA GLY A 34 2.38 34.96 5.17
C GLY A 34 3.48 34.35 4.29
N GLY A 35 4.60 34.03 4.92
CA GLY A 35 5.67 33.28 4.31
C GLY A 35 5.27 31.78 4.26
N ASN A 36 5.38 31.21 3.11
CA ASN A 36 5.23 29.82 2.70
C ASN A 36 5.45 28.77 3.83
N SER A 37 4.38 28.42 4.56
CA SER A 37 4.41 27.34 5.57
C SER A 37 4.13 25.95 4.95
N ALA A 38 4.19 25.81 3.64
CA ALA A 38 3.89 24.57 2.92
C ALA A 38 4.98 23.49 3.03
N THR A 39 6.11 23.76 3.68
CA THR A 39 7.25 22.83 3.78
C THR A 39 7.37 22.13 5.13
N GLU A 40 6.76 22.65 6.18
CA GLU A 40 6.88 22.04 7.52
C GLU A 40 5.83 20.94 7.73
N VAL A 41 6.27 19.75 8.18
CA VAL A 41 5.38 18.65 8.51
C VAL A 41 4.84 18.85 9.93
N PRO A 42 3.51 18.87 10.14
CA PRO A 42 2.92 19.20 11.44
C PRO A 42 3.31 18.18 12.52
N LYS A 43 3.72 18.66 13.70
CA LYS A 43 3.93 17.84 14.91
C LYS A 43 2.77 18.05 15.89
N GLY A 44 2.40 16.99 16.62
CA GLY A 44 1.39 17.03 17.68
C GLY A 44 -0.04 17.31 17.19
N ARG A 45 -0.31 17.17 15.90
CA ARG A 45 -1.63 17.42 15.28
C ARG A 45 -2.24 16.19 14.62
N MET A 46 -1.62 15.02 14.77
CA MET A 46 -2.15 13.75 14.24
C MET A 46 -3.59 13.53 14.72
N THR A 47 -4.45 13.13 13.79
CA THR A 47 -5.81 12.70 14.12
C THR A 47 -5.78 11.31 14.72
N TYR A 48 -6.55 11.09 15.80
CA TYR A 48 -6.65 9.80 16.49
C TYR A 48 -8.08 9.32 16.52
N ARG A 49 -8.25 7.99 16.61
CA ARG A 49 -9.51 7.28 16.90
C ARG A 49 -9.34 6.44 18.16
N ASN A 50 -10.45 6.06 18.78
CA ASN A 50 -10.42 5.31 20.03
C ASN A 50 -11.10 3.95 19.87
N LEU A 51 -10.50 2.92 20.45
CA LEU A 51 -11.08 1.59 20.61
C LEU A 51 -10.77 1.05 22.01
N ASN A 52 -11.81 0.82 22.82
CA ASN A 52 -11.70 0.20 24.15
C ASN A 52 -10.62 0.83 25.08
N GLY A 53 -10.38 2.13 24.96
CA GLY A 53 -9.36 2.85 25.71
C GLY A 53 -8.04 3.09 24.95
N ASP A 54 -7.78 2.37 23.88
CA ASP A 54 -6.65 2.63 23.00
C ASP A 54 -6.89 3.88 22.18
N ARG A 55 -5.89 4.76 22.13
CA ARG A 55 -5.88 5.99 21.30
C ARG A 55 -4.95 5.81 20.11
N ILE A 56 -5.52 5.47 18.95
CA ILE A 56 -4.80 5.01 17.76
C ILE A 56 -4.70 6.14 16.73
N SER A 57 -3.49 6.35 16.18
CA SER A 57 -3.30 7.29 15.07
C SER A 57 -4.10 6.86 13.84
N LEU A 58 -4.83 7.80 13.23
CA LEU A 58 -5.61 7.51 12.03
C LEU A 58 -4.72 7.13 10.82
N LEU A 59 -3.46 7.57 10.79
CA LEU A 59 -2.43 7.03 9.92
C LEU A 59 -1.70 5.90 10.64
N GLY A 60 -1.83 4.68 10.10
CA GLY A 60 -1.08 3.50 10.52
C GLY A 60 0.09 3.20 9.58
N TYR A 61 1.18 2.68 10.13
CA TYR A 61 2.36 2.27 9.35
C TYR A 61 2.21 0.83 8.87
N GLY A 62 2.04 0.62 7.55
CA GLY A 62 2.05 -0.71 6.93
C GLY A 62 3.48 -1.19 6.66
N CYS A 63 3.94 -2.20 7.39
CA CYS A 63 5.34 -2.67 7.37
C CYS A 63 5.66 -3.63 6.20
N MET A 64 4.73 -3.86 5.30
CA MET A 64 4.91 -4.73 4.12
C MET A 64 5.92 -4.18 3.10
N ARG A 65 6.24 -2.88 3.15
CA ARG A 65 7.06 -2.17 2.15
C ARG A 65 8.27 -1.48 2.76
N TRP A 66 8.90 -2.10 3.77
CA TRP A 66 10.16 -1.59 4.31
C TRP A 66 11.22 -1.41 3.21
N PRO A 67 12.05 -0.37 3.29
CA PRO A 67 13.11 -0.12 2.31
C PRO A 67 14.12 -1.27 2.29
N MET A 68 14.61 -1.58 1.08
CA MET A 68 15.53 -2.67 0.82
C MET A 68 16.88 -2.13 0.33
N LYS A 69 17.99 -2.73 0.76
CA LYS A 69 19.34 -2.45 0.24
C LYS A 69 19.51 -3.07 -1.14
N GLY A 70 20.25 -2.37 -2.02
CA GLY A 70 20.64 -2.87 -3.32
C GLY A 70 19.66 -2.58 -4.47
N SER A 71 20.06 -2.93 -5.69
CA SER A 71 19.24 -2.78 -6.90
C SER A 71 18.15 -3.83 -6.97
N SER A 72 17.11 -3.57 -7.75
CA SER A 72 15.96 -4.46 -7.96
C SER A 72 16.31 -5.85 -8.55
N GLU A 73 17.56 -6.08 -8.91
CA GLU A 73 18.05 -7.29 -9.54
C GLU A 73 18.79 -8.17 -8.51
N GLY A 74 18.14 -9.21 -8.01
CA GLY A 74 18.79 -10.24 -7.22
C GLY A 74 17.92 -10.88 -6.14
N SER A 75 18.18 -12.16 -5.84
CA SER A 75 17.49 -12.95 -4.81
C SER A 75 17.89 -12.56 -3.37
N ASN A 76 18.95 -11.78 -3.18
CA ASN A 76 19.50 -11.39 -1.88
C ASN A 76 19.16 -9.94 -1.53
N ARG A 77 17.89 -9.59 -1.51
CA ARG A 77 17.46 -8.30 -0.98
C ARG A 77 17.44 -8.35 0.54
N GLU A 78 18.20 -7.49 1.17
CA GLU A 78 18.23 -7.26 2.61
C GLU A 78 17.45 -6.00 2.96
N ILE A 79 16.71 -6.02 4.07
CA ILE A 79 16.04 -4.82 4.56
C ILE A 79 17.08 -3.79 4.98
N ASP A 80 16.88 -2.54 4.61
CA ASP A 80 17.69 -1.42 5.08
C ASP A 80 17.24 -1.00 6.48
N GLN A 81 17.76 -1.69 7.50
CA GLN A 81 17.36 -1.45 8.89
C GLN A 81 17.64 -0.02 9.37
N GLU A 82 18.68 0.64 8.86
CA GLU A 82 18.97 2.03 9.23
C GLU A 82 17.91 2.98 8.71
N MET A 83 17.47 2.76 7.46
CA MET A 83 16.37 3.51 6.89
C MET A 83 15.04 3.19 7.59
N VAL A 84 14.76 1.92 7.92
CA VAL A 84 13.58 1.53 8.72
C VAL A 84 13.57 2.27 10.04
N ASN A 85 14.70 2.27 10.77
CA ASN A 85 14.83 2.98 12.04
C ASN A 85 14.53 4.48 11.89
N SER A 86 15.09 5.11 10.86
CA SER A 86 14.89 6.54 10.59
C SER A 86 13.42 6.87 10.26
N LEU A 87 12.75 6.01 9.51
CA LEU A 87 11.33 6.17 9.18
C LEU A 87 10.44 5.98 10.42
N VAL A 88 10.74 4.98 11.26
CA VAL A 88 10.00 4.75 12.52
C VAL A 88 10.21 5.91 13.49
N ASP A 89 11.43 6.43 13.62
CA ASP A 89 11.74 7.58 14.48
C ASP A 89 10.90 8.80 14.07
N TYR A 90 10.89 9.10 12.77
CA TYR A 90 10.11 10.20 12.23
C TYR A 90 8.60 9.99 12.40
N ALA A 91 8.12 8.78 12.18
CA ALA A 91 6.71 8.42 12.34
C ALA A 91 6.22 8.64 13.78
N ILE A 92 6.94 8.11 14.77
CA ILE A 92 6.61 8.25 16.19
C ILE A 92 6.69 9.72 16.64
N GLU A 93 7.73 10.44 16.22
CA GLU A 93 7.89 11.87 16.52
C GLU A 93 6.70 12.70 16.04
N HIS A 94 6.04 12.28 14.94
CA HIS A 94 4.88 12.96 14.36
C HIS A 94 3.53 12.35 14.76
N GLY A 95 3.53 11.41 15.73
CA GLY A 95 2.34 10.90 16.36
C GLY A 95 1.74 9.64 15.75
N ILE A 96 2.42 8.97 14.84
CA ILE A 96 2.03 7.63 14.38
C ILE A 96 2.37 6.64 15.49
N ASN A 97 1.40 5.84 15.89
CA ASN A 97 1.56 4.87 16.96
C ASN A 97 1.00 3.47 16.64
N TYR A 98 0.60 3.21 15.41
CA TYR A 98 0.08 1.91 14.96
C TYR A 98 0.95 1.34 13.86
N PHE A 99 1.48 0.12 14.04
CA PHE A 99 2.39 -0.56 13.11
C PHE A 99 1.83 -1.95 12.76
N ASP A 100 1.54 -2.17 11.46
CA ASP A 100 0.93 -3.40 10.94
C ASP A 100 1.94 -4.23 10.16
N THR A 101 2.18 -5.45 10.59
CA THR A 101 3.07 -6.42 9.94
C THR A 101 2.42 -7.79 9.75
N ALA A 102 3.17 -8.77 9.28
CA ALA A 102 2.79 -10.19 9.20
C ALA A 102 4.03 -11.08 9.00
N PRO A 103 3.99 -12.36 9.42
CA PRO A 103 5.07 -13.33 9.22
C PRO A 103 5.48 -13.54 7.77
N THR A 104 4.55 -13.34 6.82
CA THR A 104 4.82 -13.54 5.37
C THR A 104 5.33 -12.29 4.66
N TYR A 105 5.31 -11.11 5.31
CA TYR A 105 5.74 -9.88 4.67
C TYR A 105 7.26 -9.86 4.47
N LEU A 106 7.68 -9.39 3.30
CA LEU A 106 9.10 -9.31 2.93
C LEU A 106 9.85 -10.65 3.12
N ARG A 107 9.20 -11.76 2.74
CA ARG A 107 9.74 -13.13 2.87
C ARG A 107 10.05 -13.55 4.30
N GLY A 108 9.31 -13.04 5.27
CA GLY A 108 9.47 -13.36 6.68
C GLY A 108 10.34 -12.39 7.49
N PHE A 109 10.89 -11.35 6.87
CA PHE A 109 11.80 -10.42 7.55
C PHE A 109 11.13 -9.16 8.11
N SER A 110 9.84 -8.95 7.83
CA SER A 110 9.17 -7.72 8.24
C SER A 110 8.96 -7.62 9.74
N GLU A 111 8.60 -8.71 10.42
CA GLU A 111 8.40 -8.71 11.87
C GLU A 111 9.70 -8.40 12.62
N ASP A 112 10.81 -9.05 12.25
CA ASP A 112 12.12 -8.82 12.87
C ASP A 112 12.58 -7.35 12.69
N ALA A 113 12.50 -6.82 11.46
CA ALA A 113 12.87 -5.44 11.20
C ALA A 113 11.98 -4.44 11.98
N THR A 114 10.69 -4.73 12.11
CA THR A 114 9.74 -3.92 12.88
C THR A 114 10.06 -4.01 14.37
N GLY A 115 10.33 -5.20 14.92
CA GLY A 115 10.70 -5.43 16.30
C GLY A 115 11.98 -4.70 16.69
N ILE A 116 13.04 -4.80 15.87
CA ILE A 116 14.30 -4.06 16.06
C ILE A 116 14.05 -2.54 16.13
N ALA A 117 13.22 -2.01 15.25
CA ALA A 117 12.94 -0.57 15.20
C ALA A 117 12.12 -0.11 16.42
N LEU A 118 11.06 -0.83 16.78
CA LEU A 118 10.13 -0.44 17.84
C LEU A 118 10.65 -0.68 19.25
N LYS A 119 11.52 -1.68 19.47
CA LYS A 119 12.13 -1.93 20.79
C LYS A 119 12.89 -0.74 21.38
N ARG A 120 13.26 0.23 20.55
CA ARG A 120 13.95 1.47 20.98
C ARG A 120 13.03 2.44 21.74
N TYR A 121 11.72 2.17 21.76
CA TYR A 121 10.69 3.00 22.40
C TYR A 121 9.98 2.26 23.54
N PRO A 122 9.38 2.97 24.51
CA PRO A 122 8.53 2.35 25.52
C PRO A 122 7.41 1.53 24.87
N ARG A 123 7.21 0.29 25.31
CA ARG A 123 6.27 -0.66 24.68
C ARG A 123 4.83 -0.17 24.71
N ASP A 124 4.44 0.62 25.68
CA ASP A 124 3.12 1.21 25.87
C ASP A 124 2.88 2.49 25.04
N SER A 125 3.89 2.97 24.31
CA SER A 125 3.78 4.16 23.47
C SER A 125 3.31 3.87 22.03
N TYR A 126 3.17 2.59 21.65
CA TYR A 126 2.77 2.17 20.31
C TYR A 126 1.98 0.86 20.34
N TYR A 127 1.24 0.61 19.26
CA TYR A 127 0.46 -0.60 19.02
C TYR A 127 1.08 -1.42 17.89
N ILE A 128 1.19 -2.74 18.11
CA ILE A 128 1.65 -3.71 17.11
C ILE A 128 0.45 -4.53 16.64
N ALA A 129 0.29 -4.61 15.31
CA ALA A 129 -0.59 -5.55 14.66
C ALA A 129 0.21 -6.59 13.89
N THR A 130 -0.09 -7.88 14.10
CA THR A 130 0.41 -8.97 13.26
C THR A 130 -0.65 -10.04 13.03
N LYS A 131 -0.32 -11.08 12.25
CA LYS A 131 -1.32 -11.96 11.66
C LYS A 131 -0.90 -13.43 11.71
N LEU A 132 -1.86 -14.35 11.84
CA LEU A 132 -1.62 -15.77 11.61
C LEU A 132 -1.69 -16.07 10.11
N SER A 133 -0.52 -16.17 9.47
CA SER A 133 -0.34 -16.33 8.01
C SER A 133 -0.07 -17.78 7.60
N ASN A 134 -0.79 -18.74 8.16
CA ASN A 134 -0.56 -20.18 8.03
C ASN A 134 -1.01 -20.78 6.68
N PHE A 135 -0.75 -20.08 5.58
CA PHE A 135 -1.14 -20.50 4.22
C PHE A 135 -0.43 -21.78 3.75
N GLY A 136 0.88 -21.89 4.04
CA GLY A 136 1.72 -22.99 3.60
C GLY A 136 1.61 -24.24 4.50
N ASP A 137 1.42 -24.03 5.79
CA ASP A 137 1.25 -25.09 6.79
C ASP A 137 0.11 -24.74 7.76
N PRO A 138 -1.13 -25.16 7.46
CA PRO A 138 -2.27 -24.94 8.33
C PRO A 138 -2.37 -25.95 9.48
N SER A 139 -1.38 -26.83 9.68
CA SER A 139 -1.37 -27.72 10.84
C SER A 139 -1.36 -26.90 12.15
N ARG A 140 -1.82 -27.54 13.24
CA ARG A 140 -1.75 -26.91 14.56
C ARG A 140 -0.29 -26.61 14.96
N GLU A 141 0.62 -27.54 14.69
CA GLU A 141 2.04 -27.40 15.01
C GLU A 141 2.68 -26.23 14.26
N GLY A 142 2.49 -26.15 12.93
CA GLY A 142 2.98 -25.06 12.11
C GLY A 142 2.40 -23.70 12.50
N SER A 143 1.08 -23.66 12.74
CA SER A 143 0.39 -22.44 13.19
C SER A 143 0.88 -21.97 14.57
N MET A 144 1.09 -22.88 15.51
CA MET A 144 1.63 -22.56 16.84
C MET A 144 3.09 -22.11 16.78
N ALA A 145 3.90 -22.71 15.90
CA ALA A 145 5.27 -22.30 15.69
C ALA A 145 5.31 -20.86 15.14
N MET A 146 4.49 -20.54 14.14
CA MET A 146 4.36 -19.18 13.58
C MET A 146 3.90 -18.17 14.63
N TYR A 147 2.87 -18.51 15.41
CA TYR A 147 2.39 -17.65 16.49
C TYR A 147 3.51 -17.29 17.48
N ARG A 148 4.27 -18.27 17.96
CA ARG A 148 5.38 -18.05 18.89
C ARG A 148 6.52 -17.27 18.27
N GLN A 149 6.82 -17.52 16.98
CA GLN A 149 7.89 -16.83 16.27
C GLN A 149 7.61 -15.34 16.15
N SER A 150 6.35 -14.93 15.94
CA SER A 150 5.97 -13.50 15.89
C SER A 150 6.34 -12.74 17.16
N PHE A 151 6.21 -13.35 18.35
CA PHE A 151 6.64 -12.70 19.61
C PHE A 151 8.15 -12.53 19.69
N ILE A 152 8.90 -13.53 19.18
CA ILE A 152 10.37 -13.50 19.16
C ILE A 152 10.85 -12.41 18.21
N ASP A 153 10.33 -12.39 16.98
CA ASP A 153 10.75 -11.45 15.94
C ASP A 153 10.35 -10.02 16.30
N LEU A 154 9.15 -9.83 16.83
CA LEU A 154 8.66 -8.53 17.29
C LEU A 154 9.24 -8.10 18.65
N GLN A 155 9.98 -8.98 19.33
CA GLN A 155 10.64 -8.73 20.62
C GLN A 155 9.68 -8.18 21.69
N THR A 156 8.50 -8.80 21.83
CA THR A 156 7.41 -8.36 22.71
C THR A 156 6.76 -9.52 23.47
N ASP A 157 6.20 -9.26 24.64
CA ASP A 157 5.47 -10.23 25.45
C ASP A 157 3.96 -10.22 25.19
N TYR A 158 3.45 -9.22 24.49
CA TYR A 158 2.04 -9.11 24.09
C TYR A 158 1.89 -8.42 22.74
N ILE A 159 0.81 -8.76 22.02
CA ILE A 159 0.45 -8.16 20.74
C ILE A 159 -0.87 -7.42 20.91
N ASP A 160 -0.93 -6.16 20.46
CA ASP A 160 -2.13 -5.34 20.63
C ASP A 160 -3.26 -5.78 19.69
N TYR A 161 -2.94 -6.02 18.41
CA TYR A 161 -3.93 -6.36 17.38
C TYR A 161 -3.49 -7.64 16.65
N TYR A 162 -4.20 -8.74 16.85
CA TYR A 162 -3.88 -10.00 16.21
C TYR A 162 -4.97 -10.38 15.20
N LEU A 163 -4.56 -10.76 13.96
CA LEU A 163 -5.50 -11.01 12.88
C LEU A 163 -5.42 -12.46 12.37
N LEU A 164 -6.58 -13.03 12.04
CA LEU A 164 -6.64 -14.13 11.09
C LEU A 164 -6.35 -13.56 9.69
N HIS A 165 -5.31 -14.07 9.01
CA HIS A 165 -4.76 -13.42 7.81
C HIS A 165 -5.49 -13.80 6.53
N SER A 166 -5.94 -12.81 5.75
CA SER A 166 -6.49 -12.95 4.39
C SER A 166 -7.58 -14.03 4.30
N ILE A 167 -8.68 -13.78 4.99
CA ILE A 167 -9.90 -14.59 4.90
C ILE A 167 -10.66 -14.17 3.65
N GLY A 168 -11.27 -15.11 2.92
CA GLY A 168 -12.15 -14.77 1.81
C GLY A 168 -12.12 -15.72 0.62
N ARG A 169 -11.15 -16.62 0.52
CA ARG A 169 -11.06 -17.56 -0.60
C ARG A 169 -12.30 -18.47 -0.67
N ASN A 170 -12.58 -19.21 0.38
CA ASN A 170 -13.77 -20.02 0.62
C ASN A 170 -13.84 -20.44 2.08
N MET A 171 -14.99 -20.98 2.52
CA MET A 171 -15.16 -21.45 3.90
C MET A 171 -14.36 -22.70 4.24
N GLU A 172 -14.01 -23.54 3.28
CA GLU A 172 -13.15 -24.71 3.51
C GLU A 172 -11.73 -24.29 3.93
N ASP A 173 -11.16 -23.26 3.28
CA ASP A 173 -9.88 -22.68 3.68
C ASP A 173 -9.92 -22.11 5.10
N PHE A 174 -10.98 -21.36 5.44
CA PHE A 174 -11.20 -20.85 6.78
C PHE A 174 -11.30 -21.98 7.81
N GLN A 175 -12.12 -22.99 7.52
CA GLN A 175 -12.33 -24.16 8.37
C GLN A 175 -11.00 -24.88 8.68
N LYS A 176 -10.23 -25.19 7.63
CA LYS A 176 -8.95 -25.88 7.74
C LYS A 176 -7.90 -25.07 8.52
N ARG A 177 -7.82 -23.77 8.26
CA ARG A 177 -6.77 -22.91 8.82
C ARG A 177 -7.01 -22.50 10.27
N TYR A 178 -8.25 -22.47 10.72
CA TYR A 178 -8.57 -21.87 12.01
C TYR A 178 -9.46 -22.72 12.91
N ILE A 179 -10.38 -23.53 12.35
CA ILE A 179 -11.35 -24.30 13.13
C ILE A 179 -10.81 -25.71 13.38
N ASP A 180 -10.55 -26.51 12.33
CA ASP A 180 -10.17 -27.92 12.46
C ASP A 180 -8.85 -28.11 13.21
N ASN A 181 -7.93 -27.18 13.09
CA ASN A 181 -6.66 -27.17 13.83
C ASN A 181 -6.78 -26.57 15.24
N GLY A 182 -7.96 -26.08 15.65
CA GLY A 182 -8.22 -25.47 16.96
C GLY A 182 -7.48 -24.16 17.23
N MET A 183 -7.01 -23.46 16.17
CA MET A 183 -6.29 -22.20 16.36
C MET A 183 -7.20 -21.07 16.74
N LEU A 184 -8.45 -21.00 16.26
CA LEU A 184 -9.39 -19.95 16.66
C LEU A 184 -9.66 -20.00 18.17
N ASP A 185 -9.97 -21.17 18.72
CA ASP A 185 -10.17 -21.34 20.16
C ASP A 185 -8.92 -20.99 20.97
N PHE A 186 -7.76 -21.31 20.43
CA PHE A 186 -6.49 -20.94 21.06
C PHE A 186 -6.31 -19.43 21.09
N LEU A 187 -6.54 -18.70 19.99
CA LEU A 187 -6.38 -17.26 19.91
C LEU A 187 -7.41 -16.51 20.79
N ILE A 188 -8.62 -17.03 20.92
CA ILE A 188 -9.61 -16.51 21.88
C ILE A 188 -9.09 -16.58 23.32
N LYS A 189 -8.50 -17.76 23.70
CA LYS A 189 -7.88 -17.92 25.03
C LYS A 189 -6.65 -17.02 25.23
N GLU A 190 -5.87 -16.76 24.19
CA GLU A 190 -4.75 -15.82 24.24
C GLU A 190 -5.22 -14.38 24.46
N ARG A 191 -6.38 -14.00 23.87
CA ARG A 191 -7.04 -12.72 24.14
C ARG A 191 -7.53 -12.62 25.58
N GLU A 192 -8.19 -13.65 26.08
CA GLU A 192 -8.66 -13.72 27.49
C GLU A 192 -7.47 -13.65 28.48
N ALA A 193 -6.33 -14.21 28.13
CA ALA A 193 -5.11 -14.18 28.91
C ALA A 193 -4.31 -12.86 28.78
N GLY A 194 -4.71 -11.96 27.89
CA GLY A 194 -4.08 -10.65 27.68
C GLY A 194 -2.78 -10.69 26.86
N ARG A 195 -2.40 -11.85 26.28
CA ARG A 195 -1.27 -11.91 25.33
C ARG A 195 -1.61 -11.35 23.96
N ILE A 196 -2.88 -11.40 23.61
CA ILE A 196 -3.49 -10.63 22.50
C ILE A 196 -4.48 -9.68 23.16
N ARG A 197 -4.45 -8.39 22.81
CA ARG A 197 -5.43 -7.43 23.35
C ARG A 197 -6.71 -7.38 22.53
N HIS A 198 -6.57 -7.36 21.19
CA HIS A 198 -7.69 -7.32 20.25
C HIS A 198 -7.54 -8.41 19.20
N LEU A 199 -8.58 -9.16 18.95
CA LEU A 199 -8.64 -10.23 17.96
C LEU A 199 -9.57 -9.84 16.82
N GLY A 200 -9.04 -9.87 15.60
CA GLY A 200 -9.78 -9.57 14.39
C GLY A 200 -9.33 -10.41 13.20
N TRP A 201 -9.68 -9.99 12.02
CA TRP A 201 -9.30 -10.67 10.79
C TRP A 201 -9.17 -9.70 9.62
N SER A 202 -8.39 -10.07 8.61
CA SER A 202 -8.27 -9.34 7.34
C SER A 202 -9.00 -10.08 6.23
N PHE A 203 -9.69 -9.32 5.38
CA PHE A 203 -10.54 -9.85 4.34
C PHE A 203 -10.02 -9.51 2.93
N HIS A 204 -9.94 -10.57 2.10
CA HIS A 204 -9.81 -10.48 0.65
C HIS A 204 -10.61 -11.62 0.01
N GLY A 205 -11.64 -11.35 -0.76
CA GLY A 205 -12.32 -12.41 -1.47
C GLY A 205 -13.84 -12.25 -1.62
N GLN A 206 -14.57 -13.33 -1.35
CA GLN A 206 -15.97 -13.47 -1.71
C GLN A 206 -16.91 -13.02 -0.58
N GLN A 207 -17.99 -12.32 -0.95
CA GLN A 207 -18.98 -11.81 -0.02
C GLN A 207 -19.55 -12.90 0.89
N GLU A 208 -19.86 -14.09 0.36
CA GLU A 208 -20.41 -15.20 1.15
C GLU A 208 -19.49 -15.59 2.33
N VAL A 209 -18.18 -15.56 2.12
CA VAL A 209 -17.20 -15.86 3.17
C VAL A 209 -17.16 -14.75 4.20
N PHE A 210 -17.18 -13.48 3.74
CA PHE A 210 -17.26 -12.32 4.63
C PHE A 210 -18.48 -12.42 5.56
N ASP A 211 -19.67 -12.64 4.98
CA ASP A 211 -20.93 -12.69 5.72
C ASP A 211 -20.95 -13.81 6.76
N LYS A 212 -20.43 -14.99 6.40
CA LYS A 212 -20.38 -16.15 7.32
C LYS A 212 -19.40 -15.93 8.47
N VAL A 213 -18.22 -15.39 8.21
CA VAL A 213 -17.23 -15.12 9.27
C VAL A 213 -17.68 -13.93 10.14
N LEU A 214 -18.31 -12.93 9.52
CA LEU A 214 -18.89 -11.81 10.26
C LEU A 214 -20.03 -12.24 11.18
N ALA A 215 -20.88 -13.20 10.74
CA ALA A 215 -21.96 -13.76 11.57
C ALA A 215 -21.45 -14.49 12.82
N MET A 216 -20.20 -14.97 12.85
CA MET A 216 -19.59 -15.55 14.04
C MET A 216 -19.29 -14.51 15.12
N HIS A 217 -19.52 -13.21 14.86
CA HIS A 217 -19.30 -12.15 15.84
C HIS A 217 -20.12 -12.31 17.12
N ASP A 218 -21.32 -12.87 17.02
CA ASP A 218 -22.21 -13.08 18.19
C ASP A 218 -21.57 -14.01 19.24
N ASP A 219 -20.72 -14.95 18.79
CA ASP A 219 -20.03 -15.91 19.66
C ASP A 219 -18.59 -15.49 19.98
N ILE A 220 -17.86 -14.93 18.99
CA ILE A 220 -16.41 -14.66 19.09
C ILE A 220 -16.14 -13.24 19.60
N HIS A 221 -17.04 -12.30 19.32
CA HIS A 221 -16.87 -10.87 19.61
C HIS A 221 -15.61 -10.31 18.94
N TRP A 222 -15.62 -10.26 17.59
CA TRP A 222 -14.52 -9.64 16.83
C TRP A 222 -14.34 -8.19 17.25
N ASP A 223 -13.13 -7.81 17.65
CA ASP A 223 -12.81 -6.46 18.10
C ASP A 223 -12.70 -5.48 16.93
N PHE A 224 -12.29 -5.96 15.76
CA PHE A 224 -12.12 -5.16 14.53
C PHE A 224 -12.04 -6.06 13.30
N VAL A 225 -12.21 -5.47 12.11
CA VAL A 225 -11.98 -6.15 10.81
C VAL A 225 -11.14 -5.26 9.90
N GLN A 226 -10.14 -5.84 9.23
CA GLN A 226 -9.31 -5.16 8.26
C GLN A 226 -9.85 -5.40 6.85
N ILE A 227 -10.26 -4.33 6.18
CA ILE A 227 -10.86 -4.37 4.83
C ILE A 227 -10.10 -3.47 3.85
N GLN A 228 -10.17 -3.82 2.56
CA GLN A 228 -9.75 -2.94 1.48
C GLN A 228 -10.79 -1.83 1.31
N LEU A 229 -10.34 -0.56 1.35
CA LEU A 229 -11.23 0.59 1.15
C LEU A 229 -10.48 1.74 0.48
N ASN A 230 -10.97 2.17 -0.67
CA ASN A 230 -10.50 3.32 -1.44
C ASN A 230 -11.63 3.83 -2.35
N TYR A 231 -11.48 5.00 -2.95
CA TYR A 231 -12.54 5.60 -3.74
C TYR A 231 -12.80 4.89 -5.08
N LEU A 232 -11.81 4.13 -5.61
CA LEU A 232 -11.98 3.40 -6.88
C LEU A 232 -12.85 2.15 -6.71
N ASP A 233 -12.68 1.44 -5.58
CA ASP A 233 -13.39 0.18 -5.29
C ASP A 233 -14.62 0.39 -4.38
N TRP A 234 -14.95 1.63 -4.01
CA TRP A 234 -16.05 1.90 -3.07
C TRP A 234 -17.37 1.28 -3.53
N GLY A 235 -17.90 1.69 -4.67
CA GLY A 235 -19.10 1.13 -5.28
C GLY A 235 -18.84 0.18 -6.45
N HIS A 236 -17.58 -0.05 -6.82
CA HIS A 236 -17.18 -0.70 -8.07
C HIS A 236 -16.19 -1.82 -7.84
N ALA A 237 -16.62 -2.92 -7.24
CA ALA A 237 -15.76 -4.07 -7.02
C ALA A 237 -15.28 -4.71 -8.33
N THR A 238 -14.02 -5.13 -8.36
CA THR A 238 -13.50 -6.00 -9.42
C THR A 238 -14.00 -7.44 -9.25
N PRO A 239 -14.06 -8.26 -10.32
CA PRO A 239 -14.42 -9.67 -10.17
C PRO A 239 -13.58 -10.37 -9.10
N GLY A 240 -14.25 -11.02 -8.14
CA GLY A 240 -13.60 -11.73 -7.03
C GLY A 240 -13.31 -10.87 -5.79
N ASN A 241 -13.69 -9.60 -5.80
CA ASN A 241 -13.61 -8.70 -4.65
C ASN A 241 -14.98 -8.07 -4.35
N VAL A 242 -15.25 -7.74 -3.10
CA VAL A 242 -16.51 -7.10 -2.67
C VAL A 242 -16.29 -5.60 -2.60
N ASN A 243 -17.30 -4.79 -3.00
CA ASN A 243 -17.18 -3.35 -2.87
C ASN A 243 -17.04 -2.91 -1.39
N ALA A 244 -16.26 -1.87 -1.18
CA ALA A 244 -15.93 -1.42 0.17
C ALA A 244 -17.14 -0.84 0.90
N GLU A 245 -18.11 -0.25 0.19
CA GLU A 245 -19.36 0.27 0.76
C GLU A 245 -20.16 -0.82 1.45
N TYR A 246 -20.30 -1.99 0.82
CA TYR A 246 -20.96 -3.14 1.42
C TYR A 246 -20.23 -3.62 2.68
N LEU A 247 -18.91 -3.86 2.58
CA LEU A 247 -18.12 -4.37 3.70
C LEU A 247 -18.18 -3.41 4.90
N TYR A 248 -17.93 -2.14 4.64
CA TYR A 248 -17.98 -1.10 5.68
C TYR A 248 -19.38 -0.98 6.29
N GLY A 249 -20.43 -1.00 5.46
CA GLY A 249 -21.82 -0.92 5.92
C GLY A 249 -22.21 -2.09 6.83
N GLU A 250 -21.79 -3.32 6.52
CA GLU A 250 -22.04 -4.50 7.35
C GLU A 250 -21.32 -4.45 8.71
N LEU A 251 -20.09 -3.89 8.73
CA LEU A 251 -19.34 -3.67 9.95
C LEU A 251 -20.02 -2.60 10.83
N CYS A 252 -20.47 -1.48 10.23
CA CYS A 252 -21.18 -0.42 10.94
C CYS A 252 -22.46 -0.93 11.61
N LYS A 253 -23.24 -1.80 10.94
CA LYS A 253 -24.47 -2.40 11.51
C LYS A 253 -24.22 -3.18 12.81
N ARG A 254 -23.00 -3.69 12.97
CA ARG A 254 -22.57 -4.49 14.15
C ARG A 254 -21.69 -3.72 15.12
N ASN A 255 -21.47 -2.43 14.84
CA ASN A 255 -20.57 -1.57 15.62
C ASN A 255 -19.15 -2.13 15.72
N ILE A 256 -18.65 -2.78 14.65
CA ILE A 256 -17.28 -3.30 14.56
C ILE A 256 -16.44 -2.28 13.79
N PRO A 257 -15.38 -1.70 14.39
CA PRO A 257 -14.52 -0.77 13.70
C PRO A 257 -13.69 -1.45 12.60
N SER A 258 -13.38 -0.70 11.55
CA SER A 258 -12.56 -1.17 10.45
C SER A 258 -11.14 -0.61 10.49
N ILE A 259 -10.17 -1.43 10.13
CA ILE A 259 -8.82 -1.03 9.77
C ILE A 259 -8.71 -1.07 8.25
N ILE A 260 -8.18 -0.01 7.65
CA ILE A 260 -8.17 0.10 6.20
C ILE A 260 -6.83 -0.30 5.63
N MET A 261 -6.84 -1.28 4.72
CA MET A 261 -5.72 -1.64 3.86
C MET A 261 -6.01 -1.19 2.41
N GLU A 262 -4.97 -1.13 1.58
CA GLU A 262 -5.05 -0.74 0.17
C GLU A 262 -5.72 0.63 -0.11
N PRO A 263 -5.46 1.67 0.71
CA PRO A 263 -6.04 2.99 0.43
C PRO A 263 -5.55 3.55 -0.90
N LEU A 264 -4.35 3.14 -1.36
CA LEU A 264 -3.74 3.53 -2.64
C LEU A 264 -3.69 2.41 -3.68
N LEU A 265 -4.28 1.22 -3.42
CA LEU A 265 -4.18 0.05 -4.33
C LEU A 265 -2.74 -0.24 -4.78
N GLY A 266 -1.83 -0.39 -3.80
CA GLY A 266 -0.42 -0.64 -4.08
C GLY A 266 0.32 0.52 -4.73
N GLY A 267 -0.23 1.74 -4.69
CA GLY A 267 0.31 2.95 -5.30
C GLY A 267 -0.37 3.36 -6.61
N ARG A 268 -1.36 2.58 -7.10
CA ARG A 268 -2.10 2.93 -8.31
C ARG A 268 -2.83 4.27 -8.20
N LEU A 269 -3.35 4.61 -7.03
CA LEU A 269 -4.06 5.86 -6.78
C LEU A 269 -3.12 7.05 -6.47
N SER A 270 -1.82 6.84 -6.39
CA SER A 270 -0.81 7.90 -6.40
C SER A 270 -0.18 8.11 -7.77
N ASN A 271 -0.31 7.13 -8.67
CA ASN A 271 0.22 7.16 -10.04
C ASN A 271 -0.93 6.89 -11.03
N VAL A 272 -1.82 7.86 -11.14
CA VAL A 272 -3.00 7.84 -12.01
C VAL A 272 -2.67 8.41 -13.40
N PRO A 273 -3.53 8.21 -14.44
CA PRO A 273 -3.37 8.87 -15.73
C PRO A 273 -3.26 10.39 -15.61
N ASP A 274 -2.44 11.02 -16.47
CA ASP A 274 -2.16 12.47 -16.43
C ASP A 274 -3.44 13.32 -16.40
N ARG A 275 -4.46 12.94 -17.16
CA ARG A 275 -5.76 13.64 -17.17
C ARG A 275 -6.45 13.56 -15.80
N ILE A 276 -6.37 12.42 -15.13
CA ILE A 276 -6.94 12.24 -13.79
C ILE A 276 -6.12 13.03 -12.76
N ALA A 277 -4.78 12.98 -12.86
CA ALA A 277 -3.91 13.80 -12.01
C ALA A 277 -4.20 15.28 -12.14
N ALA A 278 -4.35 15.79 -13.37
CA ALA A 278 -4.70 17.19 -13.64
C ALA A 278 -6.06 17.55 -13.01
N ARG A 279 -7.08 16.70 -13.17
CA ARG A 279 -8.41 16.89 -12.57
C ARG A 279 -8.36 17.00 -11.04
N LEU A 280 -7.61 16.10 -10.37
CA LEU A 280 -7.43 16.12 -8.92
C LEU A 280 -6.70 17.39 -8.46
N LYS A 281 -5.68 17.82 -9.21
CA LYS A 281 -4.92 19.05 -8.94
C LYS A 281 -5.69 20.33 -9.23
N GLU A 282 -6.59 20.34 -10.18
CA GLU A 282 -7.49 21.48 -10.46
C GLU A 282 -8.47 21.69 -9.31
N GLN A 283 -8.99 20.59 -8.73
CA GLN A 283 -9.90 20.64 -7.58
C GLN A 283 -9.20 21.12 -6.30
N ASP A 284 -7.98 20.65 -6.04
CA ASP A 284 -7.15 21.07 -4.90
C ASP A 284 -5.66 21.11 -5.31
N PRO A 285 -5.14 22.30 -5.74
CA PRO A 285 -3.77 22.46 -6.19
C PRO A 285 -2.70 22.19 -5.11
N GLN A 286 -3.05 22.30 -3.84
CA GLN A 286 -2.12 22.13 -2.72
C GLN A 286 -2.00 20.68 -2.28
N SER A 287 -3.04 19.88 -2.47
CA SER A 287 -3.07 18.47 -2.09
C SER A 287 -2.30 17.60 -3.07
N SER A 288 -1.63 16.55 -2.58
CA SER A 288 -1.06 15.52 -3.44
C SER A 288 -2.18 14.69 -4.08
N VAL A 289 -1.87 13.96 -5.18
CA VAL A 289 -2.81 13.01 -5.78
C VAL A 289 -3.15 11.91 -4.77
N ALA A 290 -2.17 11.44 -4.00
CA ALA A 290 -2.35 10.39 -2.99
C ALA A 290 -3.25 10.85 -1.83
N SER A 291 -3.19 12.12 -1.43
CA SER A 291 -3.96 12.64 -0.30
C SER A 291 -5.48 12.52 -0.49
N TRP A 292 -5.98 12.58 -1.71
CA TRP A 292 -7.40 12.35 -2.01
C TRP A 292 -7.86 10.95 -1.58
N ALA A 293 -7.06 9.93 -1.88
CA ALA A 293 -7.37 8.55 -1.50
C ALA A 293 -7.23 8.34 0.02
N PHE A 294 -6.23 8.97 0.66
CA PHE A 294 -6.08 8.93 2.11
C PHE A 294 -7.22 9.65 2.83
N ARG A 295 -7.62 10.84 2.38
CA ARG A 295 -8.78 11.54 2.92
C ARG A 295 -10.06 10.72 2.77
N PHE A 296 -10.24 10.07 1.60
CA PHE A 296 -11.39 9.19 1.39
C PHE A 296 -11.41 8.04 2.41
N ALA A 297 -10.29 7.33 2.54
CA ALA A 297 -10.18 6.17 3.44
C ALA A 297 -10.30 6.54 4.92
N GLY A 298 -9.85 7.73 5.33
CA GLY A 298 -9.89 8.20 6.72
C GLY A 298 -11.16 8.95 7.11
N SER A 299 -12.00 9.36 6.16
CA SER A 299 -13.20 10.14 6.44
C SER A 299 -14.32 9.36 7.15
N PRO A 300 -14.58 8.07 6.88
CA PRO A 300 -15.67 7.34 7.55
C PRO A 300 -15.41 7.18 9.06
N ASP A 301 -16.46 7.37 9.87
CA ASP A 301 -16.34 7.47 11.34
C ASP A 301 -15.88 6.18 12.03
N MET A 302 -16.28 5.01 11.50
CA MET A 302 -15.92 3.69 12.06
C MET A 302 -14.55 3.17 11.55
N VAL A 303 -13.79 4.00 10.85
CA VAL A 303 -12.40 3.69 10.49
C VAL A 303 -11.49 3.99 11.67
N LEU A 304 -10.79 2.98 12.16
CA LEU A 304 -9.87 3.09 13.29
C LEU A 304 -8.51 3.64 12.87
N THR A 305 -7.94 3.08 11.81
CA THR A 305 -6.67 3.51 11.22
C THR A 305 -6.59 3.12 9.74
N VAL A 306 -5.83 3.89 8.97
CA VAL A 306 -5.60 3.67 7.54
C VAL A 306 -4.12 3.32 7.34
N LEU A 307 -3.86 2.11 6.84
CA LEU A 307 -2.52 1.58 6.68
C LEU A 307 -1.86 2.10 5.41
N SER A 308 -0.65 2.58 5.53
CA SER A 308 0.18 2.99 4.38
C SER A 308 1.58 2.39 4.46
N GLY A 309 2.02 1.79 3.36
CA GLY A 309 3.40 1.32 3.17
C GLY A 309 4.29 2.47 2.69
N MET A 310 4.91 3.18 3.62
CA MET A 310 5.70 4.37 3.36
C MET A 310 7.19 4.02 3.25
N THR A 311 7.63 3.60 2.06
CA THR A 311 9.02 3.17 1.80
C THR A 311 10.03 4.32 1.87
N TYR A 312 9.61 5.56 1.57
CA TYR A 312 10.48 6.73 1.51
C TYR A 312 9.98 7.83 2.46
N MET A 313 10.89 8.68 2.89
CA MET A 313 10.58 9.77 3.82
C MET A 313 9.53 10.74 3.24
N GLU A 314 9.57 10.99 1.94
CA GLU A 314 8.62 11.86 1.24
C GLU A 314 7.18 11.32 1.31
N HIS A 315 7.00 10.00 1.22
CA HIS A 315 5.70 9.35 1.39
C HIS A 315 5.17 9.55 2.81
N LEU A 316 6.05 9.33 3.81
CA LEU A 316 5.70 9.49 5.22
C LEU A 316 5.30 10.93 5.53
N GLN A 317 6.06 11.90 5.05
CA GLN A 317 5.80 13.33 5.24
C GLN A 317 4.48 13.77 4.59
N ASP A 318 4.19 13.33 3.37
CA ASP A 318 2.95 13.67 2.67
C ASP A 318 1.72 13.10 3.37
N ASN A 319 1.80 11.85 3.81
CA ASN A 319 0.71 11.18 4.52
C ASN A 319 0.47 11.79 5.91
N ILE A 320 1.53 12.19 6.63
CA ILE A 320 1.40 12.91 7.89
C ILE A 320 0.68 14.23 7.69
N ARG A 321 1.01 15.02 6.64
CA ARG A 321 0.30 16.27 6.33
C ARG A 321 -1.20 16.04 6.13
N THR A 322 -1.56 14.95 5.45
CA THR A 322 -2.96 14.58 5.18
C THR A 322 -3.75 14.28 6.46
N TYR A 323 -3.10 13.68 7.46
CA TYR A 323 -3.75 13.27 8.70
C TYR A 323 -3.46 14.14 9.94
N SER A 324 -2.82 15.30 9.77
CA SER A 324 -2.37 16.16 10.89
C SER A 324 -2.84 17.61 10.82
N PRO A 325 -4.14 17.89 11.02
CA PRO A 325 -5.27 16.99 11.21
C PRO A 325 -5.89 16.53 9.89
N LEU A 326 -6.60 15.40 9.91
CA LEU A 326 -7.48 15.03 8.81
C LEU A 326 -8.56 16.09 8.63
N VAL A 327 -8.72 16.55 7.41
CA VAL A 327 -9.92 17.29 6.96
C VAL A 327 -10.81 16.29 6.22
N PRO A 328 -11.92 15.83 6.82
CA PRO A 328 -12.83 14.87 6.19
C PRO A 328 -13.35 15.38 4.85
N LEU A 329 -13.67 14.47 3.94
CA LEU A 329 -14.28 14.81 2.65
C LEU A 329 -15.72 15.29 2.85
N THR A 330 -16.05 16.37 2.14
CA THR A 330 -17.43 16.82 1.99
C THR A 330 -18.22 15.89 1.06
N ASP A 331 -19.54 16.02 1.00
CA ASP A 331 -20.34 15.24 0.05
C ASP A 331 -20.05 15.62 -1.41
N ASP A 332 -19.68 16.89 -1.66
CA ASP A 332 -19.22 17.34 -2.99
C ASP A 332 -17.86 16.69 -3.35
N ASP A 333 -16.93 16.58 -2.41
CA ASP A 333 -15.66 15.86 -2.61
C ASP A 333 -15.89 14.38 -2.91
N LYS A 334 -16.82 13.74 -2.21
CA LYS A 334 -17.19 12.33 -2.46
C LYS A 334 -17.79 12.13 -3.84
N ALA A 335 -18.73 13.01 -4.24
CA ALA A 335 -19.33 12.98 -5.58
C ALA A 335 -18.28 13.23 -6.69
N PHE A 336 -17.33 14.15 -6.44
CA PHE A 336 -16.19 14.41 -7.33
C PHE A 336 -15.30 13.17 -7.49
N LEU A 337 -15.01 12.44 -6.39
CA LEU A 337 -14.20 11.23 -6.44
C LEU A 337 -14.94 10.07 -7.09
N GLU A 338 -16.25 9.92 -6.89
CA GLU A 338 -17.08 8.92 -7.57
C GLU A 338 -17.02 9.09 -9.10
N GLU A 339 -17.20 10.34 -9.59
CA GLU A 339 -17.05 10.63 -11.01
C GLU A 339 -15.61 10.40 -11.51
N THR A 340 -14.61 10.68 -10.67
CA THR A 340 -13.20 10.41 -10.98
C THR A 340 -12.96 8.91 -11.10
N ALA A 341 -13.51 8.11 -10.18
CA ALA A 341 -13.43 6.65 -10.22
C ALA A 341 -14.07 6.09 -11.49
N ARG A 342 -15.26 6.60 -11.87
CA ARG A 342 -15.94 6.20 -13.11
C ARG A 342 -15.06 6.44 -14.34
N GLN A 343 -14.39 7.61 -14.42
CA GLN A 343 -13.45 7.89 -15.51
C GLN A 343 -12.21 6.99 -15.47
N MET A 344 -11.71 6.63 -14.27
CA MET A 344 -10.57 5.72 -14.14
C MET A 344 -10.91 4.29 -14.61
N HIS A 345 -12.14 3.82 -14.44
CA HIS A 345 -12.59 2.52 -14.95
C HIS A 345 -12.63 2.43 -16.48
N GLU A 346 -12.59 3.55 -17.19
CA GLU A 346 -12.48 3.58 -18.66
C GLU A 346 -11.07 3.19 -19.16
N TYR A 347 -10.05 3.24 -18.30
CA TYR A 347 -8.68 2.87 -18.66
C TYR A 347 -8.48 1.35 -18.55
N PRO A 348 -7.81 0.71 -19.53
CA PRO A 348 -7.61 -0.74 -19.55
C PRO A 348 -6.48 -1.20 -18.61
N THR A 349 -6.45 -0.68 -17.39
CA THR A 349 -5.44 -1.06 -16.39
C THR A 349 -5.75 -2.42 -15.77
N ILE A 350 -4.71 -3.19 -15.45
CA ILE A 350 -4.82 -4.45 -14.73
C ILE A 350 -4.82 -4.14 -13.22
N PRO A 351 -5.69 -4.73 -12.40
CA PRO A 351 -5.81 -4.39 -10.98
C PRO A 351 -4.67 -4.94 -10.09
N CYS A 352 -3.44 -4.98 -10.59
CA CYS A 352 -2.27 -5.41 -9.81
C CYS A 352 -1.85 -4.32 -8.82
N ASN A 353 -1.74 -4.69 -7.54
CA ASN A 353 -1.32 -3.82 -6.44
C ASN A 353 0.11 -4.12 -5.93
N ASP A 354 0.90 -4.90 -6.69
CA ASP A 354 2.28 -5.27 -6.36
C ASP A 354 2.46 -5.90 -4.97
N CYS A 355 1.52 -6.72 -4.54
CA CYS A 355 1.62 -7.42 -3.26
C CYS A 355 2.64 -8.57 -3.26
N GLN A 356 3.03 -9.05 -4.44
CA GLN A 356 4.01 -10.12 -4.68
C GLN A 356 3.62 -11.52 -4.16
N TYR A 357 2.38 -11.76 -3.76
CA TYR A 357 1.94 -13.08 -3.30
C TYR A 357 1.97 -14.15 -4.42
N CYS A 358 1.93 -13.74 -5.68
CA CYS A 358 2.13 -14.61 -6.84
C CYS A 358 3.61 -15.00 -7.07
N MET A 359 4.53 -14.52 -6.22
CA MET A 359 5.97 -14.78 -6.36
C MET A 359 6.48 -15.73 -5.27
N PRO A 360 7.52 -16.55 -5.54
CA PRO A 360 8.21 -16.69 -6.83
C PRO A 360 7.42 -17.50 -7.86
N CYS A 361 7.43 -17.07 -9.11
CA CYS A 361 6.94 -17.90 -10.20
C CYS A 361 7.88 -19.07 -10.45
N PRO A 362 7.42 -20.35 -10.52
CA PRO A 362 8.30 -21.51 -10.74
C PRO A 362 9.04 -21.47 -12.09
N TYR A 363 8.54 -20.68 -13.04
CA TYR A 363 9.18 -20.45 -14.35
C TYR A 363 10.00 -19.13 -14.42
N GLY A 364 10.24 -18.50 -13.26
CA GLY A 364 11.11 -17.34 -13.13
C GLY A 364 10.53 -16.02 -13.63
N ILE A 365 9.24 -15.95 -13.98
CA ILE A 365 8.61 -14.72 -14.49
C ILE A 365 8.51 -13.68 -13.38
N ASP A 366 8.82 -12.42 -13.69
CA ASP A 366 8.53 -11.28 -12.86
C ASP A 366 7.11 -10.78 -13.13
N ILE A 367 6.13 -11.51 -12.54
CA ILE A 367 4.71 -11.24 -12.77
C ILE A 367 4.34 -9.78 -12.44
N PRO A 368 4.65 -9.25 -11.23
CA PRO A 368 4.34 -7.85 -10.92
C PRO A 368 5.05 -6.87 -11.87
N GLY A 369 6.33 -7.08 -12.18
CA GLY A 369 7.09 -6.22 -13.08
C GLY A 369 6.45 -6.10 -14.47
N VAL A 370 5.94 -7.20 -15.03
CA VAL A 370 5.23 -7.21 -16.31
C VAL A 370 3.92 -6.41 -16.23
N LEU A 371 3.09 -6.66 -15.20
CA LEU A 371 1.78 -6.01 -15.04
C LEU A 371 1.91 -4.52 -14.75
N LEU A 372 2.86 -4.13 -13.90
CA LEU A 372 3.10 -2.73 -13.54
C LEU A 372 3.66 -1.93 -14.73
N HIS A 373 4.54 -2.54 -15.55
CA HIS A 373 5.00 -1.89 -16.77
C HIS A 373 3.84 -1.62 -17.74
N TYR A 374 2.95 -2.60 -17.92
CA TYR A 374 1.75 -2.43 -18.74
C TYR A 374 0.89 -1.27 -18.21
N ASN A 375 0.56 -1.25 -16.92
CA ASN A 375 -0.22 -0.19 -16.30
C ASN A 375 0.43 1.19 -16.43
N LYS A 376 1.75 1.26 -16.25
CA LYS A 376 2.52 2.49 -16.46
C LYS A 376 2.32 3.02 -17.87
N CYS A 377 2.41 2.16 -18.89
CA CYS A 377 2.22 2.57 -20.27
C CYS A 377 0.78 3.02 -20.56
N VAL A 378 -0.23 2.41 -19.90
CA VAL A 378 -1.62 2.88 -19.97
C VAL A 378 -1.72 4.30 -19.40
N ASN A 379 -1.20 4.52 -18.19
CA ASN A 379 -1.31 5.80 -17.49
C ASN A 379 -0.58 6.95 -18.23
N GLU A 380 0.55 6.66 -18.86
CA GLU A 380 1.34 7.61 -19.65
C GLU A 380 0.82 7.80 -21.10
N GLY A 381 -0.29 7.18 -21.49
CA GLY A 381 -0.80 7.23 -22.86
C GLY A 381 0.09 6.53 -23.90
N ASN A 382 0.97 5.62 -23.43
CA ASN A 382 1.91 4.85 -24.26
C ASN A 382 1.37 3.47 -24.67
N LEU A 383 0.05 3.28 -24.66
CA LEU A 383 -0.62 2.08 -25.15
C LEU A 383 -1.37 2.42 -26.44
N SER A 384 -0.85 2.01 -27.60
CA SER A 384 -1.53 2.11 -28.88
C SER A 384 -2.37 0.87 -29.15
N VAL A 385 -3.52 1.06 -29.79
CA VAL A 385 -4.42 -0.03 -30.23
C VAL A 385 -4.33 -0.30 -31.73
N SER A 386 -3.77 0.63 -32.50
CA SER A 386 -3.61 0.54 -33.94
C SER A 386 -2.31 1.20 -34.42
N SER A 387 -1.72 0.66 -35.47
CA SER A 387 -0.57 1.28 -36.17
C SER A 387 -0.92 2.61 -36.87
N SER A 388 -2.20 2.93 -36.99
CA SER A 388 -2.71 4.21 -37.52
C SER A 388 -2.86 5.30 -36.46
N ASP A 389 -2.67 4.98 -35.17
CA ASP A 389 -2.76 5.97 -34.09
C ASP A 389 -1.69 7.07 -34.29
N SER A 390 -2.06 8.31 -34.05
CA SER A 390 -1.19 9.47 -34.30
C SER A 390 0.12 9.43 -33.48
N ASN A 391 0.07 8.83 -32.28
CA ASN A 391 1.22 8.67 -31.38
C ASN A 391 1.88 7.27 -31.46
N TYR A 392 1.47 6.39 -32.39
CA TYR A 392 1.90 4.99 -32.46
C TYR A 392 3.43 4.81 -32.35
N ARG A 393 4.19 5.58 -33.12
CA ARG A 393 5.67 5.44 -33.12
C ARG A 393 6.28 5.76 -31.74
N GLN A 394 5.77 6.79 -31.09
CA GLN A 394 6.23 7.21 -29.76
C GLN A 394 5.82 6.15 -28.72
N ALA A 395 4.56 5.76 -28.69
CA ALA A 395 4.01 4.78 -27.77
C ALA A 395 4.70 3.41 -27.91
N ARG A 396 4.85 2.92 -29.14
CA ARG A 396 5.61 1.70 -29.43
C ARG A 396 7.02 1.73 -28.87
N ARG A 397 7.77 2.83 -29.11
CA ARG A 397 9.13 2.99 -28.63
C ARG A 397 9.17 3.05 -27.09
N ALA A 398 8.30 3.82 -26.47
CA ALA A 398 8.21 3.97 -25.01
C ALA A 398 7.90 2.62 -24.35
N PHE A 399 6.91 1.89 -24.88
CA PHE A 399 6.54 0.57 -24.37
C PHE A 399 7.71 -0.42 -24.45
N LEU A 400 8.30 -0.61 -25.63
CA LEU A 400 9.35 -1.63 -25.84
C LEU A 400 10.63 -1.31 -25.06
N ILE A 401 11.07 -0.05 -25.05
CA ILE A 401 12.25 0.36 -24.26
C ILE A 401 11.97 0.22 -22.75
N GLY A 402 10.78 0.64 -22.31
CA GLY A 402 10.38 0.52 -20.92
C GLY A 402 10.33 -0.94 -20.49
N TYR A 403 9.76 -1.82 -21.31
CA TYR A 403 9.68 -3.26 -21.05
C TYR A 403 11.07 -3.89 -20.93
N ASP A 404 12.01 -3.51 -21.84
CA ASP A 404 13.40 -3.98 -21.81
C ASP A 404 14.14 -3.54 -20.53
N ARG A 405 13.81 -2.37 -19.99
CA ARG A 405 14.44 -1.83 -18.77
C ARG A 405 13.81 -2.36 -17.49
N SER A 406 12.48 -2.55 -17.48
CA SER A 406 11.75 -2.94 -16.27
C SER A 406 11.72 -4.44 -16.03
N VAL A 407 11.78 -5.25 -17.12
CA VAL A 407 11.63 -6.72 -17.02
C VAL A 407 12.80 -7.40 -17.71
N PRO A 408 13.71 -8.04 -16.94
CA PRO A 408 14.83 -8.80 -17.48
C PRO A 408 14.37 -9.87 -18.49
N LYS A 409 15.14 -10.12 -19.55
CA LYS A 409 14.75 -11.00 -20.68
C LYS A 409 14.29 -12.39 -20.26
N LEU A 410 14.94 -12.98 -19.26
CA LEU A 410 14.62 -14.33 -18.75
C LEU A 410 13.41 -14.33 -17.78
N ARG A 411 12.82 -13.15 -17.52
CA ARG A 411 11.71 -13.00 -16.55
C ARG A 411 10.44 -12.43 -17.17
N ARG A 412 10.36 -12.44 -18.50
CA ARG A 412 9.26 -11.85 -19.28
C ARG A 412 8.04 -12.77 -19.40
N ALA A 413 6.95 -12.18 -19.86
CA ALA A 413 5.66 -12.85 -20.03
C ALA A 413 5.69 -14.05 -20.97
N ASN A 414 6.57 -14.04 -22.01
CA ASN A 414 6.73 -15.14 -22.98
C ASN A 414 7.18 -16.48 -22.37
N HIS A 415 7.66 -16.49 -21.13
CA HIS A 415 8.00 -17.71 -20.41
C HIS A 415 6.81 -18.35 -19.69
N CYS A 416 5.61 -17.72 -19.74
CA CYS A 416 4.42 -18.23 -19.09
C CYS A 416 3.87 -19.45 -19.84
N ILE A 417 3.77 -20.59 -19.12
CA ILE A 417 3.19 -21.82 -19.66
C ILE A 417 1.71 -21.99 -19.34
N GLY A 418 1.09 -21.04 -18.63
CA GLY A 418 -0.33 -21.11 -18.28
C GLY A 418 -0.68 -22.06 -17.13
N CYS A 419 0.26 -22.41 -16.24
CA CYS A 419 0.02 -23.39 -15.16
C CYS A 419 -1.00 -22.95 -14.10
N GLY A 420 -1.32 -21.65 -13.99
CA GLY A 420 -2.36 -21.11 -13.09
C GLY A 420 -2.02 -21.03 -11.60
N GLN A 421 -0.88 -21.53 -11.16
CA GLN A 421 -0.51 -21.55 -9.72
C GLN A 421 -0.52 -20.16 -9.07
N CYS A 422 -0.19 -19.12 -9.82
CA CYS A 422 -0.18 -17.73 -9.33
C CYS A 422 -1.59 -17.16 -9.08
N ASN A 423 -2.64 -17.68 -9.73
CA ASN A 423 -4.02 -17.18 -9.56
C ASN A 423 -4.54 -17.43 -8.14
N GLU A 424 -4.16 -18.55 -7.55
CA GLU A 424 -4.61 -18.93 -6.21
C GLU A 424 -4.10 -17.98 -5.11
N HIS A 425 -3.01 -17.28 -5.37
CA HIS A 425 -2.39 -16.36 -4.44
C HIS A 425 -2.72 -14.89 -4.70
N CYS A 426 -3.47 -14.60 -5.78
CA CYS A 426 -3.77 -13.21 -6.16
C CYS A 426 -4.97 -12.66 -5.39
N PRO A 427 -4.79 -11.69 -4.46
CA PRO A 427 -5.90 -11.09 -3.72
C PRO A 427 -6.81 -10.21 -4.58
N GLN A 428 -6.36 -9.85 -5.80
CA GLN A 428 -7.13 -9.08 -6.78
C GLN A 428 -7.82 -9.97 -7.82
N SER A 429 -7.76 -11.29 -7.66
CA SER A 429 -8.38 -12.28 -8.56
C SER A 429 -8.04 -12.08 -10.05
N ILE A 430 -6.81 -11.63 -10.34
CA ILE A 430 -6.32 -11.46 -11.70
C ILE A 430 -6.11 -12.84 -12.32
N ASP A 431 -6.66 -13.07 -13.53
CA ASP A 431 -6.26 -14.21 -14.36
C ASP A 431 -4.87 -13.96 -14.95
N ILE A 432 -3.85 -14.19 -14.12
CA ILE A 432 -2.46 -13.86 -14.43
C ILE A 432 -1.96 -14.55 -15.71
N PRO A 433 -2.19 -15.84 -15.96
CA PRO A 433 -1.77 -16.48 -17.20
C PRO A 433 -2.37 -15.81 -18.46
N LYS A 434 -3.64 -15.44 -18.41
CA LYS A 434 -4.32 -14.73 -19.50
C LYS A 434 -3.69 -13.36 -19.75
N GLU A 435 -3.40 -12.62 -18.69
CA GLU A 435 -2.75 -11.31 -18.81
C GLU A 435 -1.31 -11.44 -19.33
N MET A 436 -0.56 -12.44 -18.87
CA MET A 436 0.79 -12.72 -19.41
C MET A 436 0.73 -12.99 -20.91
N GLN A 437 -0.19 -13.85 -21.36
CA GLN A 437 -0.35 -14.17 -22.77
C GLN A 437 -0.77 -12.92 -23.59
N ARG A 438 -1.70 -12.12 -23.07
CA ARG A 438 -2.17 -10.89 -23.72
C ARG A 438 -1.05 -9.87 -23.90
N ILE A 439 -0.24 -9.65 -22.84
CA ILE A 439 0.87 -8.72 -22.88
C ILE A 439 1.97 -9.21 -23.81
N ASP A 440 2.29 -10.50 -23.80
CA ASP A 440 3.29 -11.08 -24.71
C ASP A 440 2.87 -10.91 -26.18
N GLN A 441 1.64 -11.23 -26.51
CA GLN A 441 1.09 -11.01 -27.85
C GLN A 441 1.16 -9.54 -28.27
N TYR A 442 0.87 -8.61 -27.34
CA TYR A 442 0.99 -7.19 -27.60
C TYR A 442 2.44 -6.77 -27.88
N VAL A 443 3.38 -7.24 -27.07
CA VAL A 443 4.81 -7.01 -27.27
C VAL A 443 5.28 -7.52 -28.65
N GLU A 444 4.87 -8.73 -29.03
CA GLU A 444 5.24 -9.29 -30.33
C GLU A 444 4.65 -8.51 -31.51
N LYS A 445 3.40 -8.09 -31.44
CA LYS A 445 2.78 -7.20 -32.44
C LYS A 445 3.53 -5.87 -32.56
N LEU A 446 3.90 -5.27 -31.40
CA LEU A 446 4.70 -4.04 -31.40
C LEU A 446 6.06 -4.24 -32.08
N LYS A 447 6.76 -5.35 -31.81
CA LYS A 447 8.07 -5.67 -32.46
C LYS A 447 7.91 -5.80 -33.97
N GLN A 448 6.86 -6.45 -34.40
CA GLN A 448 6.57 -6.68 -35.83
C GLN A 448 5.96 -5.44 -36.52
N GLY A 449 5.46 -4.47 -35.78
CA GLY A 449 4.82 -3.27 -36.31
C GLY A 449 3.43 -3.52 -36.94
N ILE A 450 2.68 -4.52 -36.42
CA ILE A 450 1.40 -5.02 -36.97
C ILE A 450 0.24 -4.91 -35.96
N LEU A 451 0.15 -3.82 -35.21
CA LEU A 451 -1.02 -3.55 -34.38
C LEU A 451 -2.25 -3.30 -35.20
#